data_bbac635c480acd3a5efc89462174883b
#
_entry.id   bbac635c480acd3a5efc89462174883b
#
_cell.length_a   1.000
_cell.length_b   1.000
_cell.length_c   1.000
_cell.angle_alpha   90.00
_cell.angle_beta   90.00
_cell.angle_gamma   90.00
#
_symmetry.space_group_name_H-M   'P 1'
#
loop_
_entity.id
_entity.type
_entity.pdbx_description
1 polymer ?
#
loop_
_entity_poly.entity_id
_entity_poly.type
_entity_poly.pdbx_seq_one_letter_code
_entity_poly.pdbx_strand_id
1 'polypeptide(L)'
;HEAGNIVHVNPMLHGIDGAREIAASGICYLFAREVDAGNKDLSCLGLVGALGDQQDKGERKTLTGLNTLIEEDAVKGGFLEKHVGLIFYGYETRPLAKAIAYTTTPYIPGLSGEESACVAFLREIGVPINEGDRLRALADLTDEEKRTLFSSLSSHMVSMGCDAGAVHQLIGTIYTLRLEEPSTSLRSGREYGSLLNACGRMDKPGVGFSICLGDRGDAMEEAQETLDLYRRKIGSSLDLVRENDMVEERDHIYVIRAGDAIDDTVIGVVSGILLSQGILKNPKPIISTAVSEDDQVKVSARSTEELALRGLHMGLVMQKAAEAVGGGGGGHDVAAGAYVPIDKEEEFIAKVNSLVSEHIKE
;
A
#
# COMPACT_ATOMS: atom_id res chain seq x y z
N HIS A 1 -22.15 -15.30 15.83
CA HIS A 1 -22.25 -15.30 17.30
C HIS A 1 -23.34 -14.33 17.71
N GLU A 2 -24.52 -14.85 18.09
CA GLU A 2 -25.55 -14.10 18.80
C GLU A 2 -25.10 -13.89 20.25
N ALA A 3 -24.30 -12.88 20.51
CA ALA A 3 -24.14 -12.34 21.86
C ALA A 3 -25.24 -11.29 22.03
N GLY A 4 -26.31 -11.61 22.78
CA GLY A 4 -27.49 -10.76 22.91
C GLY A 4 -27.19 -9.30 23.12
N ASN A 5 -27.89 -8.35 22.67
CA ASN A 5 -27.76 -6.89 22.74
C ASN A 5 -26.57 -6.25 22.02
N ILE A 6 -25.74 -6.98 21.25
CA ILE A 6 -24.67 -6.41 20.43
C ILE A 6 -25.21 -6.25 19.00
N VAL A 7 -25.17 -5.02 18.48
CA VAL A 7 -25.50 -4.74 17.09
C VAL A 7 -24.21 -4.87 16.25
N HIS A 8 -24.22 -5.79 15.30
CA HIS A 8 -23.13 -5.96 14.36
C HIS A 8 -23.41 -5.20 13.07
N VAL A 9 -22.51 -4.30 12.68
CA VAL A 9 -22.54 -3.62 11.39
C VAL A 9 -21.41 -4.19 10.54
N ASN A 10 -21.73 -5.23 9.75
CA ASN A 10 -20.76 -5.90 8.88
C ASN A 10 -21.28 -5.89 7.43
N PRO A 11 -20.70 -5.05 6.55
CA PRO A 11 -21.10 -4.94 5.15
C PRO A 11 -21.03 -6.25 4.36
N MET A 12 -20.07 -7.12 4.70
CA MET A 12 -19.89 -8.42 4.02
C MET A 12 -21.12 -9.33 4.15
N LEU A 13 -21.91 -9.20 5.25
CA LEU A 13 -23.18 -9.93 5.41
C LEU A 13 -24.26 -9.47 4.43
N HIS A 14 -24.04 -8.35 3.77
CA HIS A 14 -24.94 -7.74 2.80
C HIS A 14 -24.38 -7.76 1.37
N GLY A 15 -23.33 -8.54 1.14
CA GLY A 15 -22.68 -8.69 -0.18
C GLY A 15 -21.83 -7.49 -0.60
N ILE A 16 -21.47 -6.61 0.34
CA ILE A 16 -20.58 -5.46 0.10
C ILE A 16 -19.14 -5.89 0.39
N ASP A 17 -18.24 -5.66 -0.57
CA ASP A 17 -16.85 -6.04 -0.46
C ASP A 17 -16.09 -5.09 0.47
N GLY A 18 -15.74 -5.59 1.66
CA GLY A 18 -14.97 -4.86 2.66
C GLY A 18 -13.50 -4.57 2.28
N ALA A 19 -13.00 -5.17 1.19
CA ALA A 19 -11.64 -4.93 0.70
C ALA A 19 -11.58 -3.85 -0.41
N ARG A 20 -12.74 -3.49 -0.99
CA ARG A 20 -12.79 -2.59 -2.16
C ARG A 20 -13.82 -1.48 -2.03
N GLU A 21 -14.96 -1.75 -1.40
CA GLU A 21 -16.13 -0.87 -1.45
C GLU A 21 -16.30 -0.03 -0.19
N ILE A 22 -15.82 -0.50 0.97
CA ILE A 22 -15.84 0.28 2.22
C ILE A 22 -14.81 -0.24 3.24
N ALA A 23 -14.00 0.67 3.77
CA ALA A 23 -13.12 0.39 4.89
C ALA A 23 -13.87 0.48 6.23
N ALA A 24 -13.31 -0.12 7.29
CA ALA A 24 -13.85 -0.01 8.65
C ALA A 24 -13.98 1.45 9.11
N SER A 25 -13.01 2.31 8.76
CA SER A 25 -13.05 3.76 9.02
C SER A 25 -14.24 4.43 8.34
N GLY A 26 -14.58 4.00 7.12
CA GLY A 26 -15.75 4.48 6.39
C GLY A 26 -17.07 4.09 7.08
N ILE A 27 -17.17 2.86 7.60
CA ILE A 27 -18.33 2.42 8.38
C ILE A 27 -18.49 3.27 9.64
N CYS A 28 -17.37 3.51 10.36
CA CYS A 28 -17.37 4.37 11.55
C CYS A 28 -17.80 5.80 11.21
N TYR A 29 -17.33 6.35 10.09
CA TYR A 29 -17.77 7.67 9.62
C TYR A 29 -19.26 7.70 9.32
N LEU A 30 -19.79 6.74 8.56
CA LEU A 30 -21.23 6.69 8.24
C LEU A 30 -22.07 6.61 9.52
N PHE A 31 -21.64 5.83 10.49
CA PHE A 31 -22.29 5.77 11.80
C PHE A 31 -22.23 7.11 12.53
N ALA A 32 -21.04 7.75 12.59
CA ALA A 32 -20.88 9.05 13.25
C ALA A 32 -21.75 10.13 12.60
N ARG A 33 -21.87 10.13 11.27
CA ARG A 33 -22.75 11.04 10.51
C ARG A 33 -24.23 10.86 10.84
N GLU A 34 -24.68 9.61 11.03
CA GLU A 34 -26.08 9.32 11.41
C GLU A 34 -26.36 9.73 12.87
N VAL A 35 -25.36 9.69 13.75
CA VAL A 35 -25.49 10.17 15.15
C VAL A 35 -25.60 11.70 15.18
N ASP A 36 -24.76 12.40 14.41
CA ASP A 36 -24.78 13.86 14.29
C ASP A 36 -24.31 14.27 12.89
N ALA A 37 -25.19 14.98 12.17
CA ALA A 37 -24.87 15.53 10.85
C ALA A 37 -23.72 16.56 10.86
N GLY A 38 -23.34 17.09 12.02
CA GLY A 38 -22.17 17.94 12.21
C GLY A 38 -20.84 17.21 11.99
N ASN A 39 -20.81 15.88 12.13
CA ASN A 39 -19.60 15.04 11.98
C ASN A 39 -19.14 14.83 10.53
N LYS A 40 -19.59 15.65 9.58
CA LYS A 40 -19.20 15.51 8.16
C LYS A 40 -17.74 15.81 7.89
N ASP A 41 -17.08 16.58 8.72
CA ASP A 41 -15.63 16.84 8.68
C ASP A 41 -14.81 15.56 8.89
N LEU A 42 -15.34 14.57 9.64
CA LEU A 42 -14.71 13.26 9.83
C LEU A 42 -14.70 12.39 8.55
N SER A 43 -15.40 12.81 7.48
CA SER A 43 -15.34 12.11 6.18
C SER A 43 -13.91 11.94 5.65
N CYS A 44 -13.06 12.93 5.90
CA CYS A 44 -11.64 12.84 5.53
C CYS A 44 -10.92 11.67 6.22
N LEU A 45 -11.17 11.42 7.51
CA LEU A 45 -10.58 10.27 8.22
C LEU A 45 -11.13 8.94 7.71
N GLY A 46 -12.42 8.89 7.34
CA GLY A 46 -13.01 7.73 6.66
C GLY A 46 -12.28 7.38 5.37
N LEU A 47 -11.98 8.40 4.55
CA LEU A 47 -11.25 8.25 3.29
C LEU A 47 -9.76 7.90 3.50
N VAL A 48 -9.10 8.52 4.48
CA VAL A 48 -7.71 8.21 4.83
C VAL A 48 -7.55 6.73 5.17
N GLY A 49 -8.50 6.16 5.95
CA GLY A 49 -8.47 4.74 6.24
C GLY A 49 -8.68 3.86 5.00
N ALA A 50 -9.59 4.23 4.09
CA ALA A 50 -9.79 3.51 2.82
C ALA A 50 -8.55 3.58 1.91
N LEU A 51 -7.87 4.73 1.84
CA LEU A 51 -6.62 4.90 1.08
C LEU A 51 -5.47 4.13 1.74
N GLY A 52 -5.40 4.12 3.08
CA GLY A 52 -4.42 3.32 3.84
C GLY A 52 -4.60 1.81 3.64
N ASP A 53 -5.84 1.36 3.44
CA ASP A 53 -6.21 -0.02 3.11
C ASP A 53 -6.15 -0.32 1.60
N GLN A 54 -5.63 0.61 0.80
CA GLN A 54 -5.45 0.47 -0.66
C GLN A 54 -6.75 0.14 -1.41
N GLN A 55 -7.88 0.71 -1.00
CA GLN A 55 -9.20 0.51 -1.63
C GLN A 55 -9.43 1.38 -2.88
N ASP A 56 -8.44 2.17 -3.28
CA ASP A 56 -8.43 2.98 -4.50
C ASP A 56 -8.21 2.12 -5.76
N LYS A 57 -9.09 1.12 -5.96
CA LYS A 57 -9.03 0.13 -7.03
C LYS A 57 -9.81 0.52 -8.28
N GLY A 58 -10.51 1.64 -8.26
CA GLY A 58 -11.22 2.17 -9.42
C GLY A 58 -10.29 2.71 -10.51
N GLU A 59 -10.87 3.08 -11.65
CA GLU A 59 -10.13 3.70 -12.74
C GLU A 59 -9.36 4.93 -12.24
N ARG A 60 -8.09 5.06 -12.63
CA ARG A 60 -7.19 6.14 -12.19
C ARG A 60 -7.07 6.24 -10.67
N LYS A 61 -7.03 5.10 -10.00
CA LYS A 61 -6.89 5.07 -8.54
C LYS A 61 -7.99 5.85 -7.82
N THR A 62 -9.24 5.72 -8.26
CA THR A 62 -10.41 6.23 -7.55
C THR A 62 -10.89 5.24 -6.51
N LEU A 63 -11.53 5.75 -5.48
CA LEU A 63 -12.31 4.96 -4.54
C LEU A 63 -13.61 4.49 -5.20
N THR A 64 -14.16 3.37 -4.76
CA THR A 64 -15.36 2.76 -5.33
C THR A 64 -16.38 2.40 -4.22
N GLY A 65 -17.55 1.91 -4.62
CA GLY A 65 -18.58 1.45 -3.70
C GLY A 65 -19.06 2.54 -2.74
N LEU A 66 -19.26 2.18 -1.48
CA LEU A 66 -19.72 3.12 -0.44
C LEU A 66 -18.68 4.19 -0.07
N ASN A 67 -17.39 3.97 -0.37
CA ASN A 67 -16.38 5.00 -0.18
C ASN A 67 -16.67 6.25 -1.02
N THR A 68 -17.40 6.13 -2.15
CA THR A 68 -17.80 7.27 -2.98
C THR A 68 -18.78 8.20 -2.28
N LEU A 69 -19.67 7.67 -1.41
CA LEU A 69 -20.57 8.48 -0.62
C LEU A 69 -19.84 9.34 0.41
N ILE A 70 -18.79 8.76 1.01
CA ILE A 70 -17.94 9.45 1.97
C ILE A 70 -17.13 10.55 1.25
N GLU A 71 -16.60 10.23 0.05
CA GLU A 71 -15.91 11.17 -0.82
C GLU A 71 -16.82 12.36 -1.20
N GLU A 72 -18.08 12.07 -1.56
CA GLU A 72 -19.06 13.13 -1.88
C GLU A 72 -19.32 14.05 -0.68
N ASP A 73 -19.47 13.51 0.52
CA ASP A 73 -19.65 14.32 1.73
C ASP A 73 -18.43 15.21 1.98
N ALA A 74 -17.22 14.68 1.83
CA ALA A 74 -15.99 15.41 2.01
C ALA A 74 -15.82 16.55 0.98
N VAL A 75 -16.13 16.29 -0.30
CA VAL A 75 -16.05 17.31 -1.37
C VAL A 75 -17.14 18.36 -1.19
N LYS A 76 -18.39 17.97 -0.94
CA LYS A 76 -19.52 18.90 -0.72
C LYS A 76 -19.31 19.77 0.52
N GLY A 77 -18.66 19.21 1.56
CA GLY A 77 -18.29 19.95 2.78
C GLY A 77 -17.10 20.90 2.58
N GLY A 78 -16.40 20.84 1.44
CA GLY A 78 -15.21 21.64 1.18
C GLY A 78 -13.96 21.14 1.95
N PHE A 79 -14.00 19.94 2.51
CA PHE A 79 -12.92 19.32 3.29
C PHE A 79 -11.90 18.61 2.39
N LEU A 80 -12.34 18.14 1.22
CA LEU A 80 -11.54 17.40 0.26
C LEU A 80 -11.53 18.09 -1.10
N GLU A 81 -10.34 18.17 -1.71
CA GLU A 81 -10.15 18.48 -3.12
C GLU A 81 -9.59 17.24 -3.81
N LYS A 82 -10.09 16.93 -5.01
CA LYS A 82 -9.56 15.84 -5.82
C LYS A 82 -9.31 16.29 -7.25
N HIS A 83 -8.22 15.82 -7.82
CA HIS A 83 -7.91 15.99 -9.24
C HIS A 83 -7.09 14.79 -9.75
N VAL A 84 -7.03 14.64 -11.07
CA VAL A 84 -6.22 13.60 -11.71
C VAL A 84 -4.84 14.16 -12.03
N GLY A 85 -3.79 13.47 -11.64
CA GLY A 85 -2.42 13.90 -11.89
C GLY A 85 -1.41 12.79 -11.66
N LEU A 86 -0.12 13.14 -11.68
CA LEU A 86 0.98 12.25 -11.33
C LEU A 86 0.91 11.88 -9.82
N ILE A 87 0.94 10.58 -9.51
CA ILE A 87 0.77 10.07 -8.14
C ILE A 87 2.10 9.60 -7.53
N PHE A 88 3.06 10.49 -7.39
CA PHE A 88 4.28 10.18 -6.66
C PHE A 88 4.09 10.43 -5.16
N TYR A 89 4.73 9.57 -4.35
CA TYR A 89 4.74 9.77 -2.91
C TYR A 89 5.55 11.03 -2.55
N GLY A 90 5.01 11.85 -1.66
CA GLY A 90 5.61 13.14 -1.31
C GLY A 90 5.23 14.25 -2.29
N TYR A 91 3.97 14.25 -2.75
CA TYR A 91 3.45 15.20 -3.73
C TYR A 91 3.77 16.68 -3.39
N GLU A 92 3.61 17.07 -2.12
CA GLU A 92 3.95 18.41 -1.60
C GLU A 92 5.23 18.42 -0.74
N THR A 93 5.67 17.26 -0.25
CA THR A 93 6.63 17.17 0.86
C THR A 93 8.03 16.74 0.43
N ARG A 94 8.19 16.19 -0.79
CA ARG A 94 9.48 15.66 -1.24
C ARG A 94 10.05 16.40 -2.43
N PRO A 95 11.39 16.59 -2.47
CA PRO A 95 12.07 16.98 -3.69
C PRO A 95 11.69 16.08 -4.87
N LEU A 96 11.41 16.67 -6.03
CA LEU A 96 10.88 15.97 -7.20
C LEU A 96 11.71 14.75 -7.62
N ALA A 97 13.04 14.88 -7.69
CA ALA A 97 13.92 13.77 -8.04
C ALA A 97 13.78 12.60 -7.04
N LYS A 98 13.68 12.93 -5.75
CA LYS A 98 13.48 11.94 -4.69
C LYS A 98 12.09 11.30 -4.74
N ALA A 99 11.04 12.08 -5.09
CA ALA A 99 9.69 11.55 -5.27
C ALA A 99 9.63 10.52 -6.40
N ILE A 100 10.31 10.76 -7.53
CA ILE A 100 10.42 9.82 -8.65
C ILE A 100 11.22 8.59 -8.23
N ALA A 101 12.40 8.75 -7.63
CA ALA A 101 13.25 7.65 -7.22
C ALA A 101 12.57 6.70 -6.21
N TYR A 102 11.75 7.23 -5.31
CA TYR A 102 11.04 6.42 -4.33
C TYR A 102 9.70 5.85 -4.84
N THR A 103 9.33 6.11 -6.10
CA THR A 103 8.16 5.51 -6.71
C THR A 103 8.47 4.08 -7.13
N THR A 104 7.74 3.13 -6.55
CA THR A 104 7.87 1.68 -6.80
C THR A 104 6.67 1.11 -7.53
N THR A 105 5.58 1.86 -7.62
CA THR A 105 4.36 1.48 -8.34
C THR A 105 3.83 2.70 -9.10
N PRO A 106 4.07 2.74 -10.44
CA PRO A 106 4.83 1.77 -11.22
C PRO A 106 6.34 1.83 -10.94
N TYR A 107 7.02 0.72 -11.11
CA TYR A 107 8.49 0.73 -11.17
C TYR A 107 8.92 1.40 -12.47
N ILE A 108 9.78 2.40 -12.37
CA ILE A 108 10.31 3.15 -13.52
C ILE A 108 11.74 2.69 -13.76
N PRO A 109 12.02 1.85 -14.78
CA PRO A 109 13.34 1.28 -15.01
C PRO A 109 14.43 2.36 -15.13
N GLY A 110 15.54 2.18 -14.42
CA GLY A 110 16.66 3.11 -14.39
C GLY A 110 16.45 4.41 -13.61
N LEU A 111 15.24 4.65 -13.07
CA LEU A 111 14.94 5.81 -12.24
C LEU A 111 14.49 5.42 -10.82
N SER A 112 13.66 4.37 -10.68
CA SER A 112 13.24 3.89 -9.35
C SER A 112 14.45 3.34 -8.58
N GLY A 113 14.70 3.90 -7.41
CA GLY A 113 15.86 3.62 -6.56
C GLY A 113 17.07 4.52 -6.81
N GLU A 114 17.11 5.27 -7.92
CA GLU A 114 18.29 5.98 -8.40
C GLU A 114 18.08 7.51 -8.42
N GLU A 115 18.25 8.17 -7.27
CA GLU A 115 18.01 9.63 -7.16
C GLU A 115 18.91 10.45 -8.11
N SER A 116 20.17 10.05 -8.30
CA SER A 116 21.09 10.71 -9.22
C SER A 116 20.64 10.62 -10.68
N ALA A 117 20.11 9.47 -11.10
CA ALA A 117 19.52 9.29 -12.42
C ALA A 117 18.27 10.14 -12.61
N CYS A 118 17.43 10.25 -11.59
CA CYS A 118 16.25 11.14 -11.62
C CYS A 118 16.66 12.61 -11.78
N VAL A 119 17.70 13.07 -11.09
CA VAL A 119 18.23 14.44 -11.27
C VAL A 119 18.73 14.65 -12.70
N ALA A 120 19.46 13.69 -13.27
CA ALA A 120 19.94 13.78 -14.65
C ALA A 120 18.78 13.82 -15.65
N PHE A 121 17.79 12.93 -15.48
CA PHE A 121 16.58 12.87 -16.30
C PHE A 121 15.79 14.18 -16.27
N LEU A 122 15.54 14.76 -15.08
CA LEU A 122 14.82 16.02 -14.94
C LEU A 122 15.54 17.18 -15.63
N ARG A 123 16.87 17.21 -15.58
CA ARG A 123 17.68 18.21 -16.31
C ARG A 123 17.58 18.03 -17.82
N GLU A 124 17.64 16.80 -18.30
CA GLU A 124 17.52 16.47 -19.73
C GLU A 124 16.19 16.93 -20.31
N ILE A 125 15.09 16.70 -19.60
CA ILE A 125 13.74 17.12 -20.06
C ILE A 125 13.42 18.60 -19.78
N GLY A 126 14.35 19.34 -19.18
CA GLY A 126 14.21 20.78 -18.92
C GLY A 126 13.23 21.14 -17.79
N VAL A 127 12.96 20.21 -16.86
CA VAL A 127 12.14 20.48 -15.66
C VAL A 127 13.06 20.91 -14.50
N PRO A 128 12.97 22.18 -14.05
CA PRO A 128 13.83 22.69 -12.97
C PRO A 128 13.56 21.96 -11.64
N ILE A 129 14.63 21.51 -10.98
CA ILE A 129 14.56 20.81 -9.70
C ILE A 129 14.53 21.75 -8.50
N ASN A 130 14.90 23.03 -8.71
CA ASN A 130 14.91 24.06 -7.66
C ASN A 130 14.21 25.35 -8.12
N GLU A 131 13.76 26.10 -7.13
CA GLU A 131 13.30 27.46 -7.24
C GLU A 131 14.10 28.30 -6.24
N GLY A 132 15.09 29.04 -6.74
CA GLY A 132 16.13 29.65 -5.88
C GLY A 132 16.91 28.55 -5.16
N ASP A 133 17.03 28.67 -3.82
CA ASP A 133 17.72 27.69 -2.97
C ASP A 133 16.82 26.52 -2.51
N ARG A 134 15.51 26.56 -2.80
CA ARG A 134 14.55 25.53 -2.41
C ARG A 134 14.43 24.44 -3.48
N LEU A 135 14.50 23.18 -3.05
CA LEU A 135 14.15 22.06 -3.92
C LEU A 135 12.62 22.02 -4.13
N ARG A 136 12.22 21.86 -5.39
CA ARG A 136 10.80 21.80 -5.78
C ARG A 136 10.23 20.41 -5.55
N ALA A 137 8.99 20.37 -5.06
CA ALA A 137 8.14 19.18 -5.01
C ALA A 137 7.30 19.08 -6.30
N LEU A 138 6.60 17.96 -6.48
CA LEU A 138 5.69 17.78 -7.64
C LEU A 138 4.55 18.82 -7.64
N ALA A 139 4.08 19.22 -6.48
CA ALA A 139 3.05 20.25 -6.32
C ALA A 139 3.48 21.63 -6.88
N ASP A 140 4.77 21.93 -6.83
CA ASP A 140 5.32 23.22 -7.28
C ASP A 140 5.41 23.35 -8.82
N LEU A 141 5.22 22.25 -9.55
CA LEU A 141 5.29 22.26 -11.00
C LEU A 141 4.06 22.92 -11.63
N THR A 142 4.29 23.68 -12.66
CA THR A 142 3.23 24.18 -13.53
C THR A 142 2.56 23.03 -14.30
N ASP A 143 1.36 23.25 -14.84
CA ASP A 143 0.67 22.23 -15.63
C ASP A 143 1.45 21.84 -16.88
N GLU A 144 2.22 22.76 -17.47
CA GLU A 144 3.09 22.48 -18.61
C GLU A 144 4.26 21.59 -18.22
N GLU A 145 4.92 21.89 -17.10
CA GLU A 145 5.99 21.05 -16.55
C GLU A 145 5.49 19.64 -16.16
N LYS A 146 4.28 19.53 -15.56
CA LYS A 146 3.64 18.25 -15.25
C LYS A 146 3.36 17.44 -16.53
N ARG A 147 2.90 18.08 -17.60
CA ARG A 147 2.69 17.41 -18.89
C ARG A 147 4.01 16.95 -19.51
N THR A 148 5.05 17.79 -19.47
CA THR A 148 6.40 17.45 -19.94
C THR A 148 6.94 16.27 -19.18
N LEU A 149 6.86 16.29 -17.84
CA LEU A 149 7.31 15.20 -16.99
C LEU A 149 6.57 13.89 -17.30
N PHE A 150 5.24 13.92 -17.40
CA PHE A 150 4.44 12.75 -17.73
C PHE A 150 4.81 12.18 -19.10
N SER A 151 4.88 13.02 -20.14
CA SER A 151 5.19 12.58 -21.50
C SER A 151 6.59 11.96 -21.59
N SER A 152 7.56 12.57 -20.92
CA SER A 152 8.95 12.10 -20.92
C SER A 152 9.10 10.78 -20.13
N LEU A 153 8.46 10.67 -18.96
CA LEU A 153 8.44 9.41 -18.19
C LEU A 153 7.74 8.29 -18.98
N SER A 154 6.61 8.59 -19.62
CA SER A 154 5.91 7.61 -20.46
C SER A 154 6.78 7.13 -21.62
N SER A 155 7.46 8.03 -22.32
CA SER A 155 8.38 7.69 -23.41
C SER A 155 9.56 6.87 -22.91
N HIS A 156 10.13 7.24 -21.77
CA HIS A 156 11.22 6.50 -21.12
C HIS A 156 10.78 5.07 -20.78
N MET A 157 9.63 4.90 -20.10
CA MET A 157 9.12 3.59 -19.71
C MET A 157 8.85 2.69 -20.93
N VAL A 158 8.22 3.25 -21.98
CA VAL A 158 7.98 2.51 -23.23
C VAL A 158 9.30 2.09 -23.89
N SER A 159 10.32 2.98 -23.94
CA SER A 159 11.64 2.66 -24.50
C SER A 159 12.37 1.56 -23.72
N MET A 160 12.06 1.44 -22.43
CA MET A 160 12.59 0.39 -21.54
C MET A 160 11.75 -0.90 -21.55
N GLY A 161 10.72 -0.99 -22.41
CA GLY A 161 9.90 -2.18 -22.60
C GLY A 161 8.70 -2.32 -21.65
N CYS A 162 8.34 -1.27 -20.91
CA CYS A 162 7.13 -1.28 -20.09
C CYS A 162 5.88 -1.26 -20.98
N ASP A 163 4.84 -1.97 -20.54
CA ASP A 163 3.54 -1.96 -21.22
C ASP A 163 2.71 -0.69 -20.92
N ALA A 164 1.61 -0.52 -21.63
CA ALA A 164 0.72 0.62 -21.43
C ALA A 164 0.06 0.63 -20.03
N GLY A 165 -0.16 -0.54 -19.43
CA GLY A 165 -0.71 -0.66 -18.08
C GLY A 165 0.21 -0.06 -17.02
N ALA A 166 1.52 -0.37 -17.11
CA ALA A 166 2.53 0.21 -16.22
C ALA A 166 2.61 1.75 -16.38
N VAL A 167 2.56 2.25 -17.62
CA VAL A 167 2.57 3.70 -17.88
C VAL A 167 1.31 4.38 -17.30
N HIS A 168 0.14 3.74 -17.44
CA HIS A 168 -1.11 4.28 -16.89
C HIS A 168 -1.08 4.40 -15.35
N GLN A 169 -0.27 3.61 -14.66
CA GLN A 169 -0.12 3.70 -13.21
C GLN A 169 0.62 4.97 -12.73
N LEU A 170 1.25 5.74 -13.62
CA LEU A 170 1.81 7.05 -13.28
C LEU A 170 0.73 8.08 -12.91
N ILE A 171 -0.49 7.89 -13.44
CA ILE A 171 -1.60 8.82 -13.28
C ILE A 171 -2.65 8.21 -12.35
N GLY A 172 -3.10 9.03 -11.43
CA GLY A 172 -4.21 8.64 -10.55
C GLY A 172 -4.87 9.84 -9.89
N THR A 173 -5.87 9.57 -9.08
CA THR A 173 -6.59 10.59 -8.34
C THR A 173 -5.78 11.02 -7.13
N ILE A 174 -5.51 12.31 -7.01
CA ILE A 174 -4.88 12.94 -5.86
C ILE A 174 -6.00 13.41 -4.93
N TYR A 175 -5.91 13.05 -3.67
CA TYR A 175 -6.86 13.39 -2.61
C TYR A 175 -6.18 14.37 -1.65
N THR A 176 -6.55 15.65 -1.72
CA THR A 176 -5.97 16.71 -0.90
C THR A 176 -6.93 17.10 0.22
N LEU A 177 -6.51 16.87 1.47
CA LEU A 177 -7.28 17.21 2.66
C LEU A 177 -7.11 18.70 2.99
N ARG A 178 -8.18 19.49 2.82
CA ARG A 178 -8.12 20.95 2.90
C ARG A 178 -8.03 21.50 4.31
N LEU A 179 -8.38 20.70 5.30
CA LEU A 179 -8.27 21.07 6.72
C LEU A 179 -6.84 20.91 7.25
N GLU A 180 -5.97 20.21 6.52
CA GLU A 180 -4.59 19.99 6.90
C GLU A 180 -3.68 21.07 6.31
N GLU A 181 -2.63 21.41 7.05
CA GLU A 181 -1.66 22.44 6.65
C GLU A 181 -0.93 22.03 5.35
N PRO A 182 -0.71 22.99 4.42
CA PRO A 182 0.09 22.76 3.22
C PRO A 182 1.50 22.25 3.55
N SER A 183 2.05 21.48 2.63
CA SER A 183 3.40 20.90 2.73
C SER A 183 3.61 19.97 3.93
N THR A 184 2.53 19.37 4.45
CA THR A 184 2.57 18.31 5.45
C THR A 184 2.15 16.97 4.84
N SER A 185 2.62 15.85 5.41
CA SER A 185 2.21 14.51 4.98
C SER A 185 0.73 14.22 5.24
N LEU A 186 0.07 14.97 6.12
CA LEU A 186 -1.36 14.83 6.40
C LEU A 186 -2.24 15.42 5.29
N ARG A 187 -1.71 16.36 4.52
CA ARG A 187 -2.44 17.00 3.42
C ARG A 187 -2.79 16.04 2.29
N SER A 188 -1.95 15.05 2.05
CA SER A 188 -2.21 13.98 1.09
C SER A 188 -2.90 12.79 1.76
N GLY A 189 -4.10 12.40 1.30
CA GLY A 189 -4.82 11.28 1.88
C GLY A 189 -4.04 9.96 1.87
N ARG A 190 -3.22 9.70 0.84
CA ARG A 190 -2.36 8.50 0.78
C ARG A 190 -1.16 8.58 1.72
N GLU A 191 -0.55 9.76 1.84
CA GLU A 191 0.58 9.93 2.76
C GLU A 191 0.14 9.83 4.22
N TYR A 192 -1.03 10.41 4.53
CA TYR A 192 -1.64 10.28 5.85
C TYR A 192 -1.94 8.82 6.18
N GLY A 193 -2.60 8.08 5.28
CA GLY A 193 -2.85 6.64 5.45
C GLY A 193 -1.55 5.85 5.66
N SER A 194 -0.48 6.20 4.92
CA SER A 194 0.84 5.58 5.09
C SER A 194 1.48 5.88 6.44
N LEU A 195 1.30 7.11 6.96
CA LEU A 195 1.77 7.51 8.29
C LEU A 195 1.08 6.69 9.39
N LEU A 196 -0.25 6.58 9.31
CA LEU A 196 -1.03 5.77 10.26
C LEU A 196 -0.67 4.28 10.20
N ASN A 197 -0.45 3.74 8.99
CA ASN A 197 0.00 2.37 8.81
C ASN A 197 1.39 2.13 9.42
N ALA A 198 2.31 3.09 9.30
CA ALA A 198 3.61 3.00 9.95
C ALA A 198 3.48 2.97 11.47
N CYS A 199 2.65 3.85 12.05
CA CYS A 199 2.38 3.84 13.48
C CYS A 199 1.83 2.49 13.96
N GLY A 200 0.86 1.92 13.23
CA GLY A 200 0.30 0.61 13.58
C GLY A 200 1.30 -0.53 13.49
N ARG A 201 2.15 -0.55 12.44
CA ARG A 201 3.15 -1.61 12.21
C ARG A 201 4.38 -1.51 13.11
N MET A 202 4.65 -0.34 13.66
CA MET A 202 5.75 -0.08 14.59
C MET A 202 5.32 -0.09 16.05
N ASP A 203 4.15 -0.68 16.35
CA ASP A 203 3.57 -0.80 17.69
C ASP A 203 3.36 0.55 18.40
N LYS A 204 3.00 1.57 17.63
CA LYS A 204 2.66 2.92 18.12
C LYS A 204 1.25 3.36 17.71
N PRO A 205 0.20 2.52 17.87
CA PRO A 205 -1.15 2.88 17.43
C PRO A 205 -1.71 4.10 18.18
N GLY A 206 -1.29 4.33 19.43
CA GLY A 206 -1.67 5.50 20.21
C GLY A 206 -1.22 6.82 19.59
N VAL A 207 -0.04 6.86 18.97
CA VAL A 207 0.46 8.04 18.24
C VAL A 207 -0.44 8.34 17.03
N GLY A 208 -0.72 7.33 16.22
CA GLY A 208 -1.65 7.47 15.08
C GLY A 208 -3.04 7.94 15.51
N PHE A 209 -3.54 7.42 16.63
CA PHE A 209 -4.83 7.83 17.20
C PHE A 209 -4.81 9.31 17.65
N SER A 210 -3.75 9.77 18.33
CA SER A 210 -3.61 11.16 18.73
C SER A 210 -3.63 12.12 17.54
N ILE A 211 -2.97 11.75 16.43
CA ILE A 211 -3.03 12.52 15.17
C ILE A 211 -4.46 12.59 14.63
N CYS A 212 -5.20 11.48 14.63
CA CYS A 212 -6.60 11.47 14.21
C CYS A 212 -7.50 12.34 15.09
N LEU A 213 -7.15 12.51 16.36
CA LEU A 213 -7.82 13.44 17.30
C LEU A 213 -7.39 14.90 17.16
N GLY A 214 -6.45 15.21 16.26
CA GLY A 214 -6.05 16.58 15.95
C GLY A 214 -4.72 17.02 16.59
N ASP A 215 -3.96 16.13 17.23
CA ASP A 215 -2.61 16.47 17.69
C ASP A 215 -1.69 16.69 16.46
N ARG A 216 -1.12 17.88 16.37
CA ARG A 216 -0.17 18.29 15.30
C ARG A 216 1.18 18.72 15.88
N GLY A 217 1.40 18.49 17.19
CA GLY A 217 2.65 18.72 17.91
C GLY A 217 3.44 17.42 18.12
N ASP A 218 3.62 17.02 19.37
CA ASP A 218 4.49 15.91 19.77
C ASP A 218 4.13 14.58 19.07
N ALA A 219 2.81 14.29 18.94
CA ALA A 219 2.39 13.08 18.23
C ALA A 219 2.76 13.11 16.75
N MET A 220 2.74 14.27 16.10
CA MET A 220 3.14 14.41 14.70
C MET A 220 4.65 14.22 14.52
N GLU A 221 5.48 14.76 15.40
CA GLU A 221 6.92 14.55 15.38
C GLU A 221 7.25 13.06 15.58
N GLU A 222 6.67 12.42 16.59
CA GLU A 222 6.86 11.00 16.84
C GLU A 222 6.38 10.11 15.68
N ALA A 223 5.26 10.45 15.06
CA ALA A 223 4.77 9.71 13.90
C ALA A 223 5.69 9.84 12.67
N GLN A 224 6.26 11.03 12.45
CA GLN A 224 7.20 11.25 11.35
C GLN A 224 8.49 10.44 11.57
N GLU A 225 9.04 10.44 12.78
CA GLU A 225 10.19 9.60 13.14
C GLU A 225 9.87 8.10 12.95
N THR A 226 8.68 7.68 13.38
CA THR A 226 8.19 6.31 13.23
C THR A 226 8.08 5.92 11.77
N LEU A 227 7.54 6.78 10.92
CA LEU A 227 7.46 6.56 9.48
C LEU A 227 8.84 6.43 8.83
N ASP A 228 9.81 7.25 9.24
CA ASP A 228 11.18 7.21 8.72
C ASP A 228 11.93 5.95 9.19
N LEU A 229 11.71 5.51 10.43
CA LEU A 229 12.20 4.23 10.93
C LEU A 229 11.60 3.05 10.16
N TYR A 230 10.28 3.06 9.95
CA TYR A 230 9.57 2.04 9.19
C TYR A 230 10.09 1.92 7.75
N ARG A 231 10.32 3.06 7.08
CA ARG A 231 10.89 3.08 5.73
C ARG A 231 12.30 2.54 5.68
N ARG A 232 13.17 2.92 6.64
CA ARG A 232 14.52 2.36 6.74
C ARG A 232 14.48 0.84 6.93
N LYS A 233 13.58 0.35 7.79
CA LYS A 233 13.39 -1.08 8.03
C LYS A 233 12.98 -1.83 6.77
N ILE A 234 12.06 -1.27 5.98
CA ILE A 234 11.68 -1.84 4.67
C ILE A 234 12.86 -1.83 3.71
N GLY A 235 13.57 -0.70 3.58
CA GLY A 235 14.71 -0.55 2.69
C GLY A 235 15.80 -1.58 3.00
N SER A 236 16.26 -1.64 4.25
CA SER A 236 17.28 -2.61 4.68
C SER A 236 16.83 -4.07 4.50
N SER A 237 15.53 -4.35 4.68
CA SER A 237 14.99 -5.70 4.43
C SER A 237 15.01 -6.07 2.95
N LEU A 238 14.69 -5.12 2.06
CA LEU A 238 14.77 -5.33 0.60
C LEU A 238 16.22 -5.58 0.16
N ASP A 239 17.17 -4.80 0.68
CA ASP A 239 18.59 -4.97 0.38
C ASP A 239 19.08 -6.34 0.88
N LEU A 240 18.69 -6.74 2.10
CA LEU A 240 19.02 -8.06 2.66
C LEU A 240 18.54 -9.21 1.77
N VAL A 241 17.28 -9.13 1.29
CA VAL A 241 16.70 -10.16 0.40
C VAL A 241 17.48 -10.26 -0.90
N ARG A 242 17.90 -9.13 -1.48
CA ARG A 242 18.63 -9.07 -2.76
C ARG A 242 20.08 -9.52 -2.62
N GLU A 243 20.80 -9.02 -1.62
CA GLU A 243 22.21 -9.32 -1.40
C GLU A 243 22.47 -10.78 -1.05
N ASN A 244 21.51 -11.44 -0.37
CA ASN A 244 21.62 -12.84 0.03
C ASN A 244 20.84 -13.81 -0.86
N ASP A 245 20.27 -13.34 -1.98
CA ASP A 245 19.51 -14.16 -2.93
C ASP A 245 18.44 -15.03 -2.23
N MET A 246 17.69 -14.40 -1.31
CA MET A 246 16.74 -15.11 -0.40
C MET A 246 15.47 -15.57 -1.11
N VAL A 247 15.28 -15.29 -2.39
CA VAL A 247 14.08 -15.69 -3.14
C VAL A 247 14.28 -17.08 -3.73
N GLU A 248 13.66 -18.08 -3.12
CA GLU A 248 13.60 -19.44 -3.64
C GLU A 248 12.45 -19.56 -4.65
N GLU A 249 12.70 -20.00 -5.87
CA GLU A 249 11.64 -20.31 -6.83
C GLU A 249 11.25 -21.79 -6.72
N ARG A 250 9.96 -22.06 -6.53
CA ARG A 250 9.34 -23.39 -6.62
C ARG A 250 8.43 -23.48 -7.84
N ASP A 251 7.82 -24.64 -8.06
CA ASP A 251 7.01 -24.90 -9.25
C ASP A 251 5.90 -23.87 -9.43
N HIS A 252 5.18 -23.51 -8.35
CA HIS A 252 4.00 -22.64 -8.42
C HIS A 252 4.06 -21.41 -7.55
N ILE A 253 5.10 -21.24 -6.72
CA ILE A 253 5.27 -20.11 -5.80
C ILE A 253 6.71 -19.63 -5.76
N TYR A 254 6.93 -18.39 -5.32
CA TYR A 254 8.20 -17.91 -4.75
C TYR A 254 8.15 -18.00 -3.23
N VAL A 255 9.28 -18.28 -2.62
CA VAL A 255 9.40 -18.39 -1.16
C VAL A 255 10.54 -17.51 -0.65
N ILE A 256 10.29 -16.77 0.43
CA ILE A 256 11.31 -16.06 1.20
C ILE A 256 11.24 -16.55 2.63
N ARG A 257 12.34 -17.15 3.11
CA ARG A 257 12.49 -17.51 4.51
C ARG A 257 13.35 -16.48 5.20
N ALA A 258 12.72 -15.60 5.95
CA ALA A 258 13.43 -14.53 6.62
C ALA A 258 13.96 -14.95 8.01
N GLY A 259 13.35 -15.98 8.65
CA GLY A 259 13.70 -16.31 10.03
C GLY A 259 13.59 -15.09 10.94
N ASP A 260 14.64 -14.81 11.68
CA ASP A 260 14.78 -13.61 12.53
C ASP A 260 15.42 -12.43 11.79
N ALA A 261 15.86 -12.60 10.53
CA ALA A 261 16.60 -11.57 9.81
C ALA A 261 15.70 -10.43 9.32
N ILE A 262 14.43 -10.68 9.09
CA ILE A 262 13.43 -9.68 8.72
C ILE A 262 12.24 -9.81 9.66
N ASP A 263 11.89 -8.69 10.26
CA ASP A 263 10.78 -8.57 11.19
C ASP A 263 9.43 -8.95 10.55
N ASP A 264 8.61 -9.64 11.31
CA ASP A 264 7.31 -10.14 10.89
C ASP A 264 6.30 -9.04 10.54
N THR A 265 6.50 -7.82 11.07
CA THR A 265 5.66 -6.63 10.77
C THR A 265 5.89 -6.06 9.38
N VAL A 266 7.07 -6.27 8.77
CA VAL A 266 7.43 -5.71 7.47
C VAL A 266 7.55 -6.73 6.35
N ILE A 267 7.74 -8.04 6.65
CA ILE A 267 8.00 -9.05 5.62
C ILE A 267 6.92 -9.10 4.52
N GLY A 268 5.65 -8.93 4.88
CA GLY A 268 4.56 -8.91 3.92
C GLY A 268 4.57 -7.67 3.00
N VAL A 269 5.14 -6.55 3.46
CA VAL A 269 5.31 -5.34 2.64
C VAL A 269 6.50 -5.52 1.69
N VAL A 270 7.60 -6.07 2.19
CA VAL A 270 8.79 -6.44 1.41
C VAL A 270 8.40 -7.36 0.25
N SER A 271 7.62 -8.40 0.53
CA SER A 271 7.10 -9.33 -0.49
C SER A 271 6.24 -8.64 -1.55
N GLY A 272 5.34 -7.74 -1.12
CA GLY A 272 4.50 -6.97 -2.03
C GLY A 272 5.33 -6.06 -2.96
N ILE A 273 6.36 -5.41 -2.44
CA ILE A 273 7.27 -4.57 -3.22
C ILE A 273 8.06 -5.42 -4.22
N LEU A 274 8.64 -6.54 -3.81
CA LEU A 274 9.38 -7.44 -4.70
C LEU A 274 8.50 -7.96 -5.85
N LEU A 275 7.26 -8.34 -5.54
CA LEU A 275 6.30 -8.79 -6.55
C LEU A 275 5.95 -7.68 -7.55
N SER A 276 5.79 -6.44 -7.07
CA SER A 276 5.42 -5.29 -7.92
C SER A 276 6.54 -4.77 -8.81
N GLN A 277 7.80 -5.07 -8.49
CA GLN A 277 8.97 -4.59 -9.24
C GLN A 277 9.20 -5.30 -10.57
N GLY A 278 8.45 -6.38 -10.88
CA GLY A 278 8.62 -7.15 -12.11
C GLY A 278 9.98 -7.84 -12.23
N ILE A 279 10.73 -7.98 -11.14
CA ILE A 279 12.04 -8.65 -11.10
C ILE A 279 11.86 -10.18 -11.20
N LEU A 280 10.75 -10.67 -10.68
CA LEU A 280 10.40 -12.08 -10.69
C LEU A 280 9.89 -12.47 -12.08
N LYS A 281 10.59 -13.41 -12.72
CA LYS A 281 10.40 -13.73 -14.15
C LYS A 281 9.05 -14.39 -14.48
N ASN A 282 8.48 -15.10 -13.51
CA ASN A 282 7.26 -15.90 -13.73
C ASN A 282 6.10 -15.31 -12.90
N PRO A 283 4.87 -15.32 -13.40
CA PRO A 283 3.69 -14.85 -12.67
C PRO A 283 3.28 -15.88 -11.60
N LYS A 284 3.98 -15.88 -10.46
CA LYS A 284 3.72 -16.74 -9.30
C LYS A 284 3.48 -15.88 -8.07
N PRO A 285 2.63 -16.32 -7.11
CA PRO A 285 2.52 -15.64 -5.83
C PRO A 285 3.80 -15.81 -5.02
N ILE A 286 4.05 -14.89 -4.10
CA ILE A 286 5.17 -14.92 -3.17
C ILE A 286 4.68 -15.24 -1.76
N ILE A 287 5.33 -16.20 -1.13
CA ILE A 287 5.10 -16.64 0.25
C ILE A 287 6.33 -16.28 1.05
N SER A 288 6.17 -15.49 2.08
CA SER A 288 7.29 -15.11 2.94
C SER A 288 7.01 -15.47 4.39
N THR A 289 8.04 -15.93 5.08
CA THR A 289 7.98 -16.38 6.46
C THR A 289 8.95 -15.59 7.33
N ALA A 290 8.52 -15.25 8.53
CA ALA A 290 9.36 -14.66 9.57
C ALA A 290 9.00 -15.29 10.92
N VAL A 291 9.98 -15.42 11.81
CA VAL A 291 9.74 -15.89 13.16
C VAL A 291 8.89 -14.86 13.89
N SER A 292 7.90 -15.34 14.60
CA SER A 292 7.02 -14.53 15.44
C SER A 292 7.11 -15.01 16.89
N GLU A 293 6.36 -14.40 17.79
CA GLU A 293 6.29 -14.82 19.17
C GLU A 293 5.70 -16.24 19.32
N ASP A 294 5.85 -16.86 20.48
CA ASP A 294 5.25 -18.16 20.86
C ASP A 294 5.61 -19.37 19.96
N ASP A 295 6.87 -19.49 19.52
CA ASP A 295 7.35 -20.57 18.64
C ASP A 295 6.54 -20.73 17.34
N GLN A 296 6.00 -19.63 16.84
CA GLN A 296 5.25 -19.56 15.59
C GLN A 296 6.04 -18.87 14.48
N VAL A 297 5.67 -19.22 13.27
CA VAL A 297 6.08 -18.51 12.07
C VAL A 297 4.88 -17.74 11.53
N LYS A 298 5.05 -16.43 11.38
CA LYS A 298 4.12 -15.62 10.62
C LYS A 298 4.40 -15.77 9.15
N VAL A 299 3.37 -16.14 8.41
CA VAL A 299 3.43 -16.27 6.96
C VAL A 299 2.65 -15.12 6.32
N SER A 300 3.26 -14.50 5.33
CA SER A 300 2.60 -13.50 4.48
C SER A 300 2.60 -13.97 3.04
N ALA A 301 1.44 -13.92 2.40
CA ALA A 301 1.27 -14.26 1.00
C ALA A 301 0.86 -13.02 0.20
N ARG A 302 1.47 -12.86 -0.98
CA ARG A 302 1.12 -11.81 -1.94
C ARG A 302 0.97 -12.41 -3.32
N SER A 303 -0.04 -11.94 -4.04
CA SER A 303 -0.36 -12.35 -5.39
C SER A 303 -0.68 -11.13 -6.25
N THR A 304 -0.89 -11.33 -7.55
CA THR A 304 -1.30 -10.29 -8.49
C THR A 304 -2.80 -10.39 -8.80
N GLU A 305 -3.40 -9.29 -9.24
CA GLU A 305 -4.78 -9.30 -9.72
C GLU A 305 -4.94 -10.21 -10.94
N GLU A 306 -3.90 -10.34 -11.78
CA GLU A 306 -3.90 -11.26 -12.90
C GLU A 306 -4.11 -12.73 -12.46
N LEU A 307 -3.37 -13.17 -11.43
CA LEU A 307 -3.52 -14.52 -10.87
C LEU A 307 -4.88 -14.70 -10.19
N ALA A 308 -5.40 -13.67 -9.55
CA ALA A 308 -6.75 -13.69 -8.96
C ALA A 308 -7.83 -13.85 -10.05
N LEU A 309 -7.72 -13.14 -11.18
CA LEU A 309 -8.62 -13.30 -12.33
C LEU A 309 -8.55 -14.71 -12.96
N ARG A 310 -7.40 -15.39 -12.85
CA ARG A 310 -7.23 -16.80 -13.25
C ARG A 310 -7.77 -17.80 -12.24
N GLY A 311 -8.37 -17.33 -11.15
CA GLY A 311 -9.05 -18.15 -10.13
C GLY A 311 -8.26 -18.38 -8.84
N LEU A 312 -7.06 -17.80 -8.70
CA LEU A 312 -6.28 -17.93 -7.47
C LEU A 312 -6.88 -17.03 -6.36
N HIS A 313 -7.23 -17.63 -5.23
CA HIS A 313 -7.68 -16.92 -4.04
C HIS A 313 -6.74 -17.22 -2.86
N MET A 314 -5.77 -16.32 -2.61
CA MET A 314 -4.74 -16.54 -1.60
C MET A 314 -5.30 -16.77 -0.20
N GLY A 315 -6.37 -16.07 0.19
CA GLY A 315 -7.01 -16.27 1.49
C GLY A 315 -7.48 -17.69 1.72
N LEU A 316 -8.10 -18.32 0.71
CA LEU A 316 -8.55 -19.73 0.79
C LEU A 316 -7.37 -20.70 0.79
N VAL A 317 -6.35 -20.43 -0.01
CA VAL A 317 -5.12 -21.26 -0.04
C VAL A 317 -4.44 -21.23 1.33
N MET A 318 -4.25 -20.04 1.90
CA MET A 318 -3.59 -19.86 3.20
C MET A 318 -4.39 -20.50 4.33
N GLN A 319 -5.72 -20.34 4.31
CA GLN A 319 -6.60 -20.97 5.30
C GLN A 319 -6.46 -22.50 5.29
N LYS A 320 -6.64 -23.12 4.12
CA LYS A 320 -6.58 -24.60 3.97
C LYS A 320 -5.20 -25.16 4.33
N ALA A 321 -4.13 -24.44 3.91
CA ALA A 321 -2.78 -24.89 4.21
C ALA A 321 -2.47 -24.77 5.71
N ALA A 322 -2.90 -23.71 6.38
CA ALA A 322 -2.69 -23.52 7.81
C ALA A 322 -3.48 -24.54 8.64
N GLU A 323 -4.75 -24.77 8.33
CA GLU A 323 -5.59 -25.79 8.99
C GLU A 323 -4.95 -27.19 8.90
N ALA A 324 -4.31 -27.53 7.78
CA ALA A 324 -3.66 -28.82 7.58
C ALA A 324 -2.46 -29.08 8.52
N VAL A 325 -1.82 -28.02 9.00
CA VAL A 325 -0.63 -28.10 9.89
C VAL A 325 -0.93 -27.66 11.32
N GLY A 326 -2.21 -27.44 11.67
CA GLY A 326 -2.63 -27.02 13.00
C GLY A 326 -2.44 -25.54 13.28
N GLY A 327 -2.27 -24.72 12.23
CA GLY A 327 -2.19 -23.27 12.30
C GLY A 327 -3.51 -22.59 11.98
N GLY A 328 -3.49 -21.27 11.87
CA GLY A 328 -4.61 -20.43 11.46
C GLY A 328 -4.22 -19.46 10.35
N GLY A 329 -5.08 -19.29 9.34
CA GLY A 329 -4.78 -18.41 8.22
C GLY A 329 -6.03 -17.93 7.50
N GLY A 330 -5.86 -16.96 6.58
CA GLY A 330 -6.91 -16.38 5.78
C GLY A 330 -6.49 -15.08 5.15
N GLY A 331 -7.44 -14.39 4.51
CA GLY A 331 -7.21 -13.10 3.85
C GLY A 331 -8.03 -12.94 2.59
N HIS A 332 -7.53 -12.08 1.72
CA HIS A 332 -8.16 -11.74 0.45
C HIS A 332 -7.55 -12.54 -0.71
N ASP A 333 -8.04 -12.29 -1.91
CA ASP A 333 -7.59 -12.93 -3.15
C ASP A 333 -6.10 -12.69 -3.47
N VAL A 334 -5.60 -11.47 -3.23
CA VAL A 334 -4.21 -11.08 -3.56
C VAL A 334 -3.29 -10.91 -2.33
N ALA A 335 -3.84 -10.88 -1.13
CA ALA A 335 -3.09 -10.68 0.10
C ALA A 335 -3.67 -11.51 1.25
N ALA A 336 -2.85 -12.37 1.83
CA ALA A 336 -3.28 -13.26 2.90
C ALA A 336 -2.14 -13.50 3.90
N GLY A 337 -2.47 -14.09 5.04
CA GLY A 337 -1.50 -14.42 6.07
C GLY A 337 -1.88 -15.68 6.82
N ALA A 338 -0.93 -16.23 7.55
CA ALA A 338 -1.13 -17.34 8.47
C ALA A 338 -0.14 -17.27 9.64
N TYR A 339 -0.50 -17.95 10.72
CA TYR A 339 0.42 -18.32 11.78
C TYR A 339 0.47 -19.84 11.86
N VAL A 340 1.66 -20.39 11.79
CA VAL A 340 1.88 -21.84 11.81
C VAL A 340 2.99 -22.21 12.79
N PRO A 341 2.96 -23.43 13.40
CA PRO A 341 4.04 -23.89 14.23
C PRO A 341 5.37 -23.88 13.47
N ILE A 342 6.47 -23.48 14.13
CA ILE A 342 7.79 -23.33 13.49
C ILE A 342 8.31 -24.64 12.89
N ASP A 343 8.05 -25.78 13.55
CA ASP A 343 8.42 -27.10 13.07
C ASP A 343 7.59 -27.59 11.86
N LYS A 344 6.54 -26.86 11.49
CA LYS A 344 5.63 -27.16 10.38
C LYS A 344 5.78 -26.24 9.17
N GLU A 345 6.73 -25.32 9.18
CA GLU A 345 6.92 -24.32 8.12
C GLU A 345 7.07 -24.98 6.75
N GLU A 346 7.95 -25.98 6.60
CA GLU A 346 8.19 -26.63 5.30
C GLU A 346 6.96 -27.42 4.80
N GLU A 347 6.26 -28.13 5.71
CA GLU A 347 5.02 -28.85 5.39
C GLU A 347 3.94 -27.87 4.89
N PHE A 348 3.83 -26.71 5.55
CA PHE A 348 2.92 -25.64 5.16
C PHE A 348 3.26 -25.10 3.77
N ILE A 349 4.53 -24.75 3.50
CA ILE A 349 4.99 -24.22 2.22
C ILE A 349 4.74 -25.23 1.09
N ALA A 350 5.04 -26.49 1.31
CA ALA A 350 4.76 -27.56 0.34
C ALA A 350 3.25 -27.67 0.05
N LYS A 351 2.41 -27.55 1.08
CA LYS A 351 0.95 -27.55 0.92
C LYS A 351 0.44 -26.36 0.14
N VAL A 352 0.97 -25.14 0.42
CA VAL A 352 0.64 -23.94 -0.36
C VAL A 352 1.00 -24.12 -1.83
N ASN A 353 2.22 -24.62 -2.13
CA ASN A 353 2.68 -24.85 -3.51
C ASN A 353 1.74 -25.81 -4.26
N SER A 354 1.28 -26.88 -3.62
CA SER A 354 0.29 -27.82 -4.20
C SER A 354 -1.07 -27.16 -4.43
N LEU A 355 -1.60 -26.43 -3.43
CA LEU A 355 -2.92 -25.79 -3.53
C LEU A 355 -2.95 -24.70 -4.60
N VAL A 356 -1.86 -23.95 -4.78
CA VAL A 356 -1.77 -22.93 -5.85
C VAL A 356 -1.92 -23.61 -7.22
N SER A 357 -1.31 -24.77 -7.45
CA SER A 357 -1.46 -25.49 -8.72
C SER A 357 -2.90 -25.95 -9.01
N GLU A 358 -3.67 -26.25 -7.96
CA GLU A 358 -5.07 -26.69 -8.10
C GLU A 358 -6.03 -25.55 -8.46
N HIS A 359 -5.66 -24.32 -8.10
CA HIS A 359 -6.52 -23.14 -8.28
C HIS A 359 -6.25 -22.34 -9.55
N ILE A 360 -5.04 -22.40 -10.08
CA ILE A 360 -4.70 -21.74 -11.35
C ILE A 360 -5.13 -22.65 -12.49
N LYS A 361 -6.22 -22.30 -13.17
CA LYS A 361 -6.60 -22.94 -14.43
C LYS A 361 -5.65 -22.44 -15.53
N GLU A 362 -5.06 -23.36 -16.29
CA GLU A 362 -4.25 -23.07 -17.47
C GLU A 362 -4.97 -22.21 -18.51
#